data_3800451e84a7a000586c18b8ddcd1ca6
#
_entry.id   3800451e84a7a000586c18b8ddcd1ca6
#
_cell.length_a   1.000
_cell.length_b   1.000
_cell.length_c   1.000
_cell.angle_alpha   90.00
_cell.angle_beta   90.00
_cell.angle_gamma   90.00
#
_symmetry.space_group_name_H-M   'P 1'
#
loop_
_entity.id
_entity.type
_entity.pdbx_description
1 polymer ?
#
loop_
_entity_poly.entity_id
_entity_poly.type
_entity_poly.pdbx_seq_one_letter_code
_entity_poly.pdbx_strand_id
1 'polypeptide(L)'
;VRTEQASDGGRVERPEPKVVVGAAIIQNGRVLACARSAPPEVAGRWEFPGGKVEPGESETAALVRECVEELAVRVEIGERVGRSVRMAHGRSVLKVYLARLLHGDQPQALEHAALRWLSAAELDSVTWLPADAPIVAALRPLLAAG
;
A
#
# COMPACT_ATOMS: atom_id res chain seq x y z
N VAL A 1 1.71 25.26 -35.88
CA VAL A 1 1.21 25.11 -35.51
C VAL A 1 1.20 25.04 -34.84
N ARG A 2 1.19 25.01 -34.81
CA ARG A 2 0.81 24.84 -34.16
C ARG A 2 0.35 24.56 -33.58
N THR A 3 0.39 24.28 -33.43
CA THR A 3 -0.28 24.04 -32.91
C THR A 3 -0.43 23.67 -32.27
N GLU A 4 -0.34 23.35 -32.08
CA GLU A 4 -0.68 23.06 -31.59
C GLU A 4 -0.31 23.07 -30.78
N GLN A 5 0.27 23.25 -30.71
CA GLN A 5 0.47 23.35 -29.97
C GLN A 5 0.27 23.71 -29.18
N ALA A 6 0.23 23.93 -29.06
CA ALA A 6 -0.09 24.27 -28.42
C ALA A 6 -0.66 24.15 -27.83
N SER A 7 -0.90 23.71 -27.75
CA SER A 7 -1.53 23.51 -27.13
C SER A 7 -1.56 23.05 -26.44
N ASP A 8 -1.07 22.64 -26.30
CA ASP A 8 -1.13 22.36 -25.39
C ASP A 8 -0.88 22.94 -24.60
N GLY A 9 -0.67 23.37 -24.94
CA GLY A 9 -0.12 24.00 -24.09
C GLY A 9 -0.68 24.42 -23.04
N GLY A 10 -1.34 25.09 -23.27
CA GLY A 10 -1.93 25.48 -22.20
C GLY A 10 -2.16 24.50 -21.27
N ARG A 11 -2.05 23.51 -21.64
CA ARG A 11 -2.23 22.63 -20.73
C ARG A 11 -1.12 22.66 -19.88
N VAL A 12 -1.30 23.32 -18.86
CA VAL A 12 -0.38 23.22 -17.87
C VAL A 12 -0.35 21.86 -17.46
N GLU A 13 0.72 21.34 -17.45
CA GLU A 13 0.80 20.07 -17.08
C GLU A 13 0.72 19.95 -15.68
N ARG A 14 -0.27 19.25 -15.22
CA ARG A 14 -0.31 18.79 -13.89
C ARG A 14 0.60 17.63 -13.81
N PRO A 15 1.48 17.57 -12.83
CA PRO A 15 2.32 16.39 -12.64
C PRO A 15 1.44 15.16 -12.50
N GLU A 16 1.90 14.06 -13.02
CA GLU A 16 1.26 12.79 -12.77
C GLU A 16 1.22 12.53 -11.27
N PRO A 17 0.16 11.94 -10.74
CA PRO A 17 0.12 11.60 -9.34
C PRO A 17 1.27 10.67 -9.00
N LYS A 18 1.87 10.91 -7.85
CA LYS A 18 2.87 9.99 -7.36
C LYS A 18 2.21 8.69 -6.94
N VAL A 19 2.90 7.59 -7.15
CA VAL A 19 2.36 6.28 -6.80
C VAL A 19 2.95 5.85 -5.48
N VAL A 20 2.07 5.47 -4.56
CA VAL A 20 2.41 4.82 -3.30
C VAL A 20 1.92 3.38 -3.43
N VAL A 21 2.77 2.42 -3.14
CA VAL A 21 2.40 1.01 -3.22
C VAL A 21 2.29 0.42 -1.83
N GLY A 22 1.36 -0.52 -1.67
CA GLY A 22 1.18 -1.23 -0.41
C GLY A 22 1.09 -2.72 -0.65
N ALA A 23 1.51 -3.50 0.34
CA ALA A 23 1.48 -4.96 0.26
C ALA A 23 0.43 -5.51 1.21
N ALA A 24 -0.55 -6.21 0.64
CA ALA A 24 -1.46 -7.01 1.45
C ALA A 24 -0.81 -8.39 1.59
N ILE A 25 0.02 -8.53 2.61
CA ILE A 25 0.77 -9.76 2.86
C ILE A 25 -0.18 -10.74 3.52
N ILE A 26 -0.44 -11.86 2.86
CA ILE A 26 -1.39 -12.87 3.33
C ILE A 26 -0.62 -14.08 3.84
N GLN A 27 -0.98 -14.55 5.03
CA GLN A 27 -0.45 -15.79 5.58
C GLN A 27 -1.52 -16.42 6.44
N ASN A 28 -1.80 -17.69 6.18
CA ASN A 28 -2.77 -18.47 6.98
C ASN A 28 -4.15 -17.78 7.07
N GLY A 29 -4.61 -17.20 5.95
CA GLY A 29 -5.92 -16.55 5.92
C GLY A 29 -5.99 -15.22 6.61
N ARG A 30 -4.85 -14.63 6.95
CA ARG A 30 -4.79 -13.32 7.62
C ARG A 30 -3.91 -12.38 6.83
N VAL A 31 -4.19 -11.09 6.98
CA VAL A 31 -3.39 -10.04 6.33
C VAL A 31 -2.62 -9.28 7.40
N LEU A 32 -1.41 -8.85 7.05
CA LEU A 32 -0.58 -8.09 7.95
C LEU A 32 -0.99 -6.62 7.92
N ALA A 33 -1.32 -6.07 9.08
CA ALA A 33 -1.62 -4.66 9.27
C ALA A 33 -0.54 -4.04 10.12
N CYS A 34 -0.18 -2.80 9.81
CA CYS A 34 0.95 -2.10 10.44
C CYS A 34 0.46 -0.79 11.04
N ALA A 35 0.78 -0.55 12.30
CA ALA A 35 0.37 0.67 12.98
C ALA A 35 1.42 1.75 12.80
N ARG A 36 1.00 2.94 12.41
CA ARG A 36 1.92 4.06 12.23
C ARG A 36 2.35 4.62 13.58
N SER A 37 3.63 5.00 13.65
CA SER A 37 4.18 5.63 14.85
C SER A 37 4.21 7.14 14.73
N ALA A 38 4.14 7.69 13.52
CA ALA A 38 4.27 9.13 13.27
C ALA A 38 3.66 9.45 11.90
N PRO A 39 3.36 10.69 11.61
CA PRO A 39 3.32 11.84 12.52
C PRO A 39 2.16 11.71 13.52
N PRO A 40 2.08 12.61 14.52
CA PRO A 40 1.05 12.49 15.56
C PRO A 40 -0.37 12.39 15.03
N GLU A 41 -0.65 13.06 13.90
CA GLU A 41 -2.00 13.07 13.33
C GLU A 41 -2.49 11.70 12.93
N VAL A 42 -1.58 10.78 12.58
CA VAL A 42 -1.95 9.45 12.12
C VAL A 42 -1.37 8.35 13.02
N ALA A 43 -0.70 8.71 14.11
CA ALA A 43 -0.15 7.73 15.03
C ALA A 43 -1.28 6.87 15.60
N GLY A 44 -1.07 5.55 15.62
CA GLY A 44 -2.11 4.63 16.06
C GLY A 44 -3.09 4.22 14.98
N ARG A 45 -3.02 4.82 13.78
CA ARG A 45 -3.79 4.35 12.65
C ARG A 45 -3.03 3.22 11.95
N TRP A 46 -3.76 2.39 11.25
CA TRP A 46 -3.21 1.18 10.64
C TRP A 46 -3.21 1.28 9.13
N GLU A 47 -2.25 0.62 8.49
CA GLU A 47 -2.06 0.68 7.05
C GLU A 47 -1.42 -0.61 6.57
N PHE A 48 -1.38 -0.80 5.23
CA PHE A 48 -0.55 -1.83 4.63
C PHE A 48 0.88 -1.32 4.56
N PRO A 49 1.87 -2.20 4.73
CA PRO A 49 3.27 -1.77 4.57
C PRO A 49 3.54 -1.39 3.12
N GLY A 50 4.45 -0.46 2.90
CA GLY A 50 4.80 -0.01 1.56
C GLY A 50 5.35 1.39 1.58
N GLY A 51 5.37 2.04 0.42
CA GLY A 51 5.90 3.39 0.31
C GLY A 51 5.88 3.89 -1.11
N LYS A 52 6.65 4.95 -1.36
CA LYS A 52 6.66 5.62 -2.65
C LYS A 52 7.48 4.85 -3.66
N VAL A 53 7.00 4.84 -4.90
CA VAL A 53 7.77 4.33 -6.04
C VAL A 53 8.77 5.40 -6.41
N GLU A 54 10.04 5.02 -6.51
CA GLU A 54 11.10 5.96 -6.83
C GLU A 54 11.35 5.98 -8.33
N PRO A 55 11.99 7.05 -8.83
CA PRO A 55 12.26 7.14 -10.28
C PRO A 55 13.03 5.91 -10.77
N GLY A 56 12.56 5.36 -11.88
CA GLY A 56 13.22 4.20 -12.48
C GLY A 56 12.81 2.87 -11.88
N GLU A 57 12.01 2.87 -10.81
CA GLU A 57 11.54 1.64 -10.18
C GLU A 57 10.19 1.22 -10.74
N SER A 58 9.96 -0.09 -10.90
CA SER A 58 8.60 -0.57 -11.13
C SER A 58 7.86 -0.57 -9.78
N GLU A 59 6.54 -0.65 -9.87
CA GLU A 59 5.72 -0.71 -8.64
C GLU A 59 6.05 -1.94 -7.81
N THR A 60 6.23 -3.08 -8.46
CA THR A 60 6.54 -4.30 -7.73
C THR A 60 7.95 -4.27 -7.14
N ALA A 61 8.91 -3.71 -7.85
CA ALA A 61 10.26 -3.58 -7.30
C ALA A 61 10.28 -2.65 -6.09
N ALA A 62 9.53 -1.54 -6.17
CA ALA A 62 9.41 -0.63 -5.03
C ALA A 62 8.83 -1.34 -3.82
N LEU A 63 7.81 -2.17 -4.04
CA LEU A 63 7.15 -2.86 -2.95
C LEU A 63 8.04 -3.91 -2.31
N VAL A 64 8.81 -4.64 -3.11
CA VAL A 64 9.79 -5.59 -2.59
C VAL A 64 10.81 -4.86 -1.71
N ARG A 65 11.32 -3.73 -2.20
CA ARG A 65 12.29 -2.93 -1.46
C ARG A 65 11.71 -2.43 -0.13
N GLU A 66 10.49 -1.89 -0.19
CA GLU A 66 9.87 -1.35 1.03
C GLU A 66 9.64 -2.43 2.07
N CYS A 67 9.26 -3.63 1.66
CA CYS A 67 9.04 -4.71 2.62
C CYS A 67 10.33 -5.11 3.31
N VAL A 68 11.46 -5.07 2.61
CA VAL A 68 12.76 -5.32 3.24
C VAL A 68 13.07 -4.21 4.24
N GLU A 69 12.88 -2.95 3.82
CA GLU A 69 13.23 -1.81 4.68
C GLU A 69 12.36 -1.73 5.92
N GLU A 70 11.06 -1.97 5.77
CA GLU A 70 10.14 -1.76 6.88
C GLU A 70 9.93 -2.98 7.75
N LEU A 71 10.08 -4.17 7.19
CA LEU A 71 9.68 -5.40 7.88
C LEU A 71 10.76 -6.46 7.93
N ALA A 72 11.90 -6.24 7.26
CA ALA A 72 12.99 -7.21 7.15
C ALA A 72 12.52 -8.53 6.54
N VAL A 73 11.61 -8.47 5.55
CA VAL A 73 11.10 -9.67 4.89
C VAL A 73 11.23 -9.55 3.39
N ARG A 74 11.32 -10.71 2.74
CA ARG A 74 11.27 -10.82 1.28
C ARG A 74 9.89 -11.35 0.92
N VAL A 75 9.32 -10.78 -0.14
CA VAL A 75 7.96 -11.12 -0.55
C VAL A 75 7.90 -11.41 -2.02
N GLU A 76 6.93 -12.20 -2.41
CA GLU A 76 6.53 -12.35 -3.80
C GLU A 76 5.27 -11.57 -4.00
N ILE A 77 5.25 -10.69 -5.02
CA ILE A 77 4.13 -9.81 -5.28
C ILE A 77 3.18 -10.49 -6.26
N GLY A 78 1.89 -10.45 -5.92
CA GLY A 78 0.83 -11.03 -6.76
C GLY A 78 -0.01 -9.95 -7.42
N GLU A 79 -1.32 -10.21 -7.50
CA GLU A 79 -2.24 -9.34 -8.22
C GLU A 79 -2.64 -8.13 -7.40
N ARG A 80 -3.13 -7.12 -8.11
CA ARG A 80 -3.66 -5.92 -7.47
C ARG A 80 -4.92 -6.25 -6.66
N VAL A 81 -5.10 -5.53 -5.56
CA VAL A 81 -6.31 -5.62 -4.75
C VAL A 81 -7.07 -4.32 -4.92
N GLY A 82 -8.30 -4.42 -5.43
CA GLY A 82 -9.13 -3.25 -5.58
C GLY A 82 -8.60 -2.26 -6.60
N ARG A 83 -9.10 -1.04 -6.53
CA ARG A 83 -8.72 0.01 -7.45
C ARG A 83 -7.69 0.92 -6.83
N SER A 84 -7.03 1.73 -7.67
CA SER A 84 -6.17 2.79 -7.16
C SER A 84 -7.01 3.76 -6.34
N VAL A 85 -6.48 4.19 -5.21
CA VAL A 85 -7.19 5.08 -4.30
C VAL A 85 -6.44 6.40 -4.22
N ARG A 86 -7.15 7.51 -4.53
CA ARG A 86 -6.53 8.83 -4.41
C ARG A 86 -6.36 9.15 -2.93
N MET A 87 -5.17 9.58 -2.56
CA MET A 87 -4.89 9.89 -1.17
C MET A 87 -5.42 11.29 -0.83
N ALA A 88 -5.50 11.57 0.49
CA ALA A 88 -6.24 12.74 0.98
C ALA A 88 -5.82 14.05 0.35
N HIS A 89 -4.53 14.28 0.17
CA HIS A 89 -4.06 15.54 -0.41
C HIS A 89 -4.21 15.58 -1.94
N GLY A 90 -4.65 14.48 -2.58
CA GLY A 90 -4.91 14.46 -4.02
C GLY A 90 -3.69 14.36 -4.92
N ARG A 91 -2.48 14.30 -4.36
CA ARG A 91 -1.25 14.29 -5.15
C ARG A 91 -0.62 12.90 -5.26
N SER A 92 -1.20 11.92 -4.59
CA SER A 92 -0.71 10.55 -4.65
C SER A 92 -1.87 9.60 -4.81
N VAL A 93 -1.59 8.44 -5.39
CA VAL A 93 -2.56 7.36 -5.45
C VAL A 93 -1.93 6.12 -4.80
N LEU A 94 -2.76 5.39 -4.08
CA LEU A 94 -2.36 4.15 -3.43
C LEU A 94 -2.77 2.98 -4.30
N LYS A 95 -1.83 2.08 -4.55
CA LYS A 95 -2.08 0.83 -5.27
C LYS A 95 -1.58 -0.31 -4.41
N VAL A 96 -2.47 -1.24 -4.09
CA VAL A 96 -2.13 -2.35 -3.19
C VAL A 96 -2.11 -3.65 -3.98
N TYR A 97 -1.13 -4.49 -3.67
CA TYR A 97 -0.93 -5.79 -4.29
C TYR A 97 -0.98 -6.87 -3.23
N LEU A 98 -1.51 -8.02 -3.59
CA LEU A 98 -1.35 -9.21 -2.76
C LEU A 98 0.12 -9.58 -2.72
N ALA A 99 0.56 -10.10 -1.59
CA ALA A 99 1.94 -10.52 -1.45
C ALA A 99 2.00 -11.70 -0.50
N ARG A 100 3.06 -12.50 -0.62
CA ARG A 100 3.29 -13.59 0.33
C ARG A 100 4.75 -13.61 0.73
N LEU A 101 4.98 -14.06 1.95
CA LEU A 101 6.33 -14.13 2.49
C LEU A 101 7.10 -15.26 1.81
N LEU A 102 8.38 -15.02 1.59
CA LEU A 102 9.30 -16.02 1.04
C LEU A 102 10.19 -16.54 2.17
N HIS A 103 10.68 -17.75 1.98
CA HIS A 103 11.73 -18.34 2.82
C HIS A 103 11.39 -18.39 4.31
N GLY A 104 10.11 -18.38 4.66
CA GLY A 104 9.74 -18.42 6.08
C GLY A 104 10.10 -17.18 6.86
N ASP A 105 10.29 -16.06 6.18
CA ASP A 105 10.62 -14.80 6.84
C ASP A 105 9.52 -14.40 7.83
N GLN A 106 9.93 -13.72 8.91
CA GLN A 106 9.01 -13.23 9.93
C GLN A 106 9.07 -11.71 9.95
N PRO A 107 7.95 -11.03 9.74
CA PRO A 107 7.96 -9.57 9.74
C PRO A 107 8.37 -9.00 11.10
N GLN A 108 9.15 -7.93 11.04
CA GLN A 108 9.60 -7.19 12.21
C GLN A 108 9.19 -5.74 12.06
N ALA A 109 8.77 -5.12 13.15
CA ALA A 109 8.33 -3.73 13.11
C ALA A 109 9.55 -2.82 13.19
N LEU A 110 10.23 -2.63 12.08
CA LEU A 110 11.42 -1.77 12.06
C LEU A 110 11.05 -0.29 12.04
N GLU A 111 9.90 0.05 11.45
CA GLU A 111 9.47 1.45 11.33
C GLU A 111 8.08 1.71 11.87
N HIS A 112 7.31 0.66 12.13
CA HIS A 112 5.94 0.78 12.63
C HIS A 112 5.91 0.57 14.13
N ALA A 113 4.86 1.11 14.77
CA ALA A 113 4.68 0.94 16.22
C ALA A 113 4.26 -0.47 16.58
N ALA A 114 3.54 -1.16 15.67
CA ALA A 114 3.03 -2.49 15.94
C ALA A 114 2.65 -3.18 14.65
N LEU A 115 2.58 -4.50 14.68
CA LEU A 115 2.11 -5.33 13.58
C LEU A 115 1.03 -6.25 14.12
N ARG A 116 0.02 -6.52 13.29
CA ARG A 116 -1.02 -7.49 13.64
C ARG A 116 -1.42 -8.27 12.40
N TRP A 117 -1.67 -9.56 12.58
CA TRP A 117 -2.26 -10.40 11.55
C TRP A 117 -3.76 -10.42 11.78
N LEU A 118 -4.55 -10.03 10.75
CA LEU A 118 -5.99 -9.89 10.89
C LEU A 118 -6.70 -10.84 9.95
N SER A 119 -7.64 -11.63 10.48
CA SER A 119 -8.54 -12.43 9.67
C SER A 119 -9.63 -11.54 9.08
N ALA A 120 -10.46 -12.08 8.19
CA ALA A 120 -11.57 -11.33 7.63
C ALA A 120 -12.46 -10.74 8.73
N ALA A 121 -12.72 -11.52 9.77
CA ALA A 121 -13.58 -11.07 10.87
C ALA A 121 -12.91 -9.98 11.71
N GLU A 122 -11.58 -9.88 11.67
CA GLU A 122 -10.85 -8.95 12.50
C GLU A 122 -10.48 -7.65 11.78
N LEU A 123 -10.79 -7.54 10.49
CA LEU A 123 -10.38 -6.37 9.71
C LEU A 123 -10.89 -5.06 10.31
N ASP A 124 -12.06 -5.07 10.93
CA ASP A 124 -12.63 -3.87 11.52
C ASP A 124 -12.20 -3.65 12.97
N SER A 125 -11.31 -4.49 13.49
CA SER A 125 -10.83 -4.33 14.87
C SER A 125 -9.78 -3.24 15.01
N VAL A 126 -9.31 -2.69 13.90
CA VAL A 126 -8.34 -1.59 13.90
C VAL A 126 -8.90 -0.43 13.09
N THR A 127 -8.38 0.78 13.33
CA THR A 127 -8.78 1.96 12.57
C THR A 127 -7.78 2.17 11.44
N TRP A 128 -8.20 1.87 10.23
CA TRP A 128 -7.35 2.03 9.06
C TRP A 128 -7.23 3.48 8.65
N LEU A 129 -6.11 3.84 8.03
CA LEU A 129 -6.01 5.13 7.35
C LEU A 129 -7.08 5.19 6.26
N PRO A 130 -7.63 6.40 6.00
CA PRO A 130 -8.74 6.51 5.03
C PRO A 130 -8.45 5.92 3.66
N ALA A 131 -7.22 6.07 3.15
CA ALA A 131 -6.91 5.57 1.82
C ALA A 131 -6.90 4.04 1.77
N ASP A 132 -6.67 3.39 2.90
CA ASP A 132 -6.62 1.92 2.95
C ASP A 132 -8.00 1.30 3.07
N ALA A 133 -9.00 2.05 3.53
CA ALA A 133 -10.32 1.49 3.78
C ALA A 133 -10.98 0.86 2.56
N PRO A 134 -10.94 1.49 1.37
CA PRO A 134 -11.53 0.84 0.19
C PRO A 134 -10.81 -0.45 -0.19
N ILE A 135 -9.50 -0.51 0.07
CA ILE A 135 -8.72 -1.72 -0.21
C ILE A 135 -9.11 -2.82 0.77
N VAL A 136 -9.30 -2.47 2.04
CA VAL A 136 -9.75 -3.44 3.05
C VAL A 136 -11.09 -4.05 2.63
N ALA A 137 -12.01 -3.23 2.11
CA ALA A 137 -13.29 -3.72 1.64
C ALA A 137 -13.11 -4.72 0.49
N ALA A 138 -12.20 -4.43 -0.45
CA ALA A 138 -11.93 -5.32 -1.57
C ALA A 138 -11.22 -6.60 -1.13
N LEU A 139 -10.44 -6.51 -0.06
CA LEU A 139 -9.67 -7.64 0.45
C LEU A 139 -10.52 -8.64 1.23
N ARG A 140 -11.58 -8.13 1.87
CA ARG A 140 -12.40 -8.96 2.77
C ARG A 140 -12.85 -10.27 2.16
N PRO A 141 -13.47 -10.29 0.95
CA PRO A 141 -13.90 -11.56 0.37
C PRO A 141 -12.72 -12.48 0.03
N LEU A 142 -11.54 -11.92 -0.25
CA LEU A 142 -10.38 -12.75 -0.56
C LEU A 142 -9.90 -13.51 0.67
N LEU A 143 -9.94 -12.87 1.83
CA LEU A 143 -9.56 -13.52 3.08
C LEU A 143 -10.62 -14.53 3.51
N ALA A 144 -11.90 -14.19 3.33
CA ALA A 144 -12.98 -15.08 3.73
C ALA A 144 -13.01 -16.34 2.87
N ALA A 145 -12.61 -16.24 1.60
CA ALA A 145 -12.60 -17.37 0.69
C ALA A 145 -11.40 -18.28 0.92
N GLY A 146 -10.35 -17.75 1.51
CA GLY A 146 -9.15 -18.52 1.81
C GLY A 146 -9.23 -19.24 3.15
#